data_cf166ba7f34760d1537615a8fba9ee3f
#
_entry.id   cf166ba7f34760d1537615a8fba9ee3f
#
_cell.length_a   1.000
_cell.length_b   1.000
_cell.length_c   1.000
_cell.angle_alpha   90.00
_cell.angle_beta   90.00
_cell.angle_gamma   90.00
#
_symmetry.space_group_name_H-M   'P 1'
#
loop_
_entity.id
_entity.type
_entity.pdbx_description
1 polymer ?
#
loop_
_entity_poly.entity_id
_entity_poly.type
_entity_poly.pdbx_seq_one_letter_code
_entity_poly.pdbx_strand_id
1 'polypeptide(L)'
;MTTIKIKRKDNNIISVECSNHTGFAEYGKDIVCAGVSSITQTAVLGIKELTNCKHSFVIDEKNGFLKLEIIDIDENSADFKNAQVILNTMLLGIKNLQEQYPKYIKLEDK
;
A
#
# COMPACT_ATOMS: atom_id res chain seq x y z
N MET A 1 5.26 -13.13 8.37
CA MET A 1 5.30 -11.65 8.48
C MET A 1 5.24 -11.02 7.09
N THR A 2 4.35 -10.06 6.90
CA THR A 2 4.33 -9.30 5.66
C THR A 2 5.26 -8.09 5.77
N THR A 3 5.99 -7.79 4.70
CA THR A 3 6.84 -6.61 4.61
C THR A 3 6.17 -5.62 3.67
N ILE A 4 5.99 -4.40 4.15
CA ILE A 4 5.43 -3.30 3.36
C ILE A 4 6.52 -2.29 3.12
N LYS A 5 6.87 -2.09 1.85
CA LYS A 5 7.93 -1.16 1.44
C LYS A 5 7.30 0.07 0.80
N ILE A 6 7.59 1.22 1.34
CA ILE A 6 7.19 2.52 0.81
C ILE A 6 8.42 3.15 0.15
N LYS A 7 8.31 3.50 -1.11
CA LYS A 7 9.37 4.23 -1.82
C LYS A 7 8.92 5.67 -2.04
N ARG A 8 9.83 6.61 -1.75
CA ARG A 8 9.56 8.05 -1.87
C ARG A 8 10.47 8.72 -2.89
N LYS A 9 9.97 9.82 -3.45
CA LYS A 9 10.75 10.77 -4.23
C LYS A 9 10.35 12.17 -3.75
N ASP A 10 11.31 12.94 -3.21
CA ASP A 10 11.06 14.29 -2.67
C ASP A 10 9.91 14.29 -1.65
N ASN A 11 9.93 13.34 -0.73
CA ASN A 11 8.90 13.10 0.29
C ASN A 11 7.56 12.59 -0.24
N ASN A 12 7.37 12.48 -1.54
CA ASN A 12 6.16 11.94 -2.13
C ASN A 12 6.24 10.42 -2.23
N ILE A 13 5.15 9.74 -1.91
CA ILE A 13 5.07 8.29 -2.05
C ILE A 13 4.86 7.96 -3.53
N ILE A 14 5.77 7.19 -4.10
CA ILE A 14 5.70 6.78 -5.50
C ILE A 14 5.53 5.28 -5.68
N SER A 15 5.74 4.48 -4.65
CA SER A 15 5.58 3.03 -4.73
C SER A 15 5.21 2.44 -3.39
N VAL A 16 4.35 1.44 -3.43
CA VAL A 16 3.97 0.62 -2.28
C VAL A 16 4.08 -0.84 -2.70
N GLU A 17 4.87 -1.60 -1.96
CA GLU A 17 5.03 -3.03 -2.21
C GLU A 17 4.75 -3.80 -0.94
N CYS A 18 3.84 -4.77 -1.02
CA CYS A 18 3.58 -5.71 0.06
C CYS A 18 4.06 -7.08 -0.38
N SER A 19 4.80 -7.77 0.47
CA SER A 19 5.30 -9.10 0.16
C SER A 19 5.10 -10.03 1.35
N ASN A 20 4.78 -11.27 1.04
CA ASN A 20 4.48 -12.36 1.95
C ASN A 20 3.14 -12.18 2.68
N HIS A 21 2.58 -13.29 3.13
CA HIS A 21 1.42 -13.29 4.02
C HIS A 21 1.85 -12.93 5.45
N THR A 22 0.93 -12.42 6.26
CA THR A 22 1.28 -11.98 7.62
C THR A 22 1.63 -13.13 8.54
N GLY A 23 1.09 -14.32 8.29
CA GLY A 23 1.34 -15.49 9.13
C GLY A 23 0.55 -15.49 10.44
N PHE A 24 -0.46 -14.63 10.57
CA PHE A 24 -1.33 -14.57 11.75
C PHE A 24 -2.19 -15.84 11.85
N ALA A 25 -2.70 -16.31 10.71
CA ALA A 25 -3.54 -17.50 10.62
C ALA A 25 -3.41 -18.10 9.21
N GLU A 26 -4.12 -19.20 8.95
CA GLU A 26 -4.18 -19.82 7.64
C GLU A 26 -4.70 -18.86 6.58
N TYR A 27 -4.26 -19.06 5.34
CA TYR A 27 -4.77 -18.32 4.20
C TYR A 27 -6.31 -18.38 4.15
N GLY A 28 -6.95 -17.24 4.01
CA GLY A 28 -8.41 -17.10 4.03
C GLY A 28 -9.01 -16.88 5.41
N LYS A 29 -8.23 -17.07 6.48
CA LYS A 29 -8.66 -16.82 7.87
C LYS A 29 -7.80 -15.78 8.57
N ASP A 30 -6.80 -15.25 7.88
CA ASP A 30 -5.86 -14.28 8.45
C ASP A 30 -6.46 -12.87 8.40
N ILE A 31 -6.96 -12.41 9.54
CA ILE A 31 -7.60 -11.09 9.65
C ILE A 31 -6.58 -9.95 9.49
N VAL A 32 -5.31 -10.19 9.84
CA VAL A 32 -4.25 -9.19 9.67
C VAL A 32 -3.94 -9.03 8.19
N CYS A 33 -3.83 -10.14 7.47
CA CYS A 33 -3.64 -10.15 6.03
C CYS A 33 -4.81 -9.46 5.30
N ALA A 34 -6.04 -9.76 5.72
CA ALA A 34 -7.24 -9.12 5.19
C ALA A 34 -7.23 -7.61 5.46
N GLY A 35 -6.77 -7.19 6.64
CA GLY A 35 -6.64 -5.78 6.99
C GLY A 35 -5.63 -5.05 6.11
N VAL A 36 -4.44 -5.61 5.94
CA VAL A 36 -3.41 -5.05 5.04
C VAL A 36 -3.94 -4.96 3.61
N SER A 37 -4.55 -6.03 3.12
CA SER A 37 -5.09 -6.11 1.77
C SER A 37 -6.20 -5.08 1.55
N SER A 38 -7.12 -4.94 2.51
CA SER A 38 -8.21 -3.97 2.42
C SER A 38 -7.69 -2.53 2.36
N ILE A 39 -6.74 -2.18 3.22
CA ILE A 39 -6.16 -0.84 3.26
C ILE A 39 -5.42 -0.53 1.94
N THR A 40 -4.56 -1.43 1.50
CA THR A 40 -3.74 -1.20 0.30
C THR A 40 -4.57 -1.19 -0.97
N GLN A 41 -5.49 -2.13 -1.12
CA GLN A 41 -6.34 -2.21 -2.32
C GLN A 41 -7.35 -1.06 -2.39
N THR A 42 -7.83 -0.57 -1.25
CA THR A 42 -8.68 0.63 -1.21
C THR A 42 -7.92 1.85 -1.75
N ALA A 43 -6.65 1.99 -1.38
CA ALA A 43 -5.82 3.08 -1.92
C ALA A 43 -5.64 2.95 -3.43
N VAL A 44 -5.42 1.74 -3.94
CA VAL A 44 -5.30 1.49 -5.38
C VAL A 44 -6.59 1.88 -6.09
N LEU A 45 -7.74 1.49 -5.55
CA LEU A 45 -9.05 1.88 -6.10
C LEU A 45 -9.23 3.40 -6.10
N GLY A 46 -8.83 4.07 -5.02
CA GLY A 46 -8.89 5.52 -4.92
C GLY A 46 -8.07 6.20 -6.00
N ILE A 47 -6.85 5.74 -6.23
CA ILE A 47 -6.00 6.30 -7.28
C ILE A 47 -6.62 6.08 -8.66
N LYS A 48 -7.13 4.88 -8.92
CA LYS A 48 -7.74 4.52 -10.19
C LYS A 48 -9.02 5.32 -10.47
N GLU A 49 -9.88 5.47 -9.48
CA GLU A 49 -11.21 6.05 -9.67
C GLU A 49 -11.27 7.57 -9.42
N LEU A 50 -10.37 8.11 -8.59
CA LEU A 50 -10.44 9.50 -8.14
C LEU A 50 -9.33 10.38 -8.71
N THR A 51 -8.38 9.80 -9.43
CA THR A 51 -7.29 10.55 -10.07
C THR A 51 -7.07 10.06 -11.50
N ASN A 52 -6.33 10.84 -12.28
CA ASN A 52 -5.87 10.44 -13.60
C ASN A 52 -4.37 10.11 -13.60
N CYS A 53 -3.80 9.84 -12.43
CA CYS A 53 -2.40 9.44 -12.34
C CYS A 53 -2.15 8.12 -13.07
N LYS A 54 -1.16 8.12 -13.96
CA LYS A 54 -0.70 6.87 -14.55
C LYS A 54 0.00 6.04 -13.48
N HIS A 55 -0.39 4.79 -13.39
CA HIS A 55 0.14 3.86 -12.39
C HIS A 55 0.15 2.45 -12.95
N SER A 56 0.97 1.61 -12.33
CA SER A 56 0.93 0.17 -12.55
C SER A 56 0.51 -0.51 -11.25
N PHE A 57 -0.24 -1.58 -11.39
CA PHE A 57 -0.67 -2.37 -10.25
C PHE A 57 -0.56 -3.84 -10.57
N VAL A 58 0.16 -4.58 -9.72
CA VAL A 58 0.33 -6.01 -9.81
C VAL A 58 -0.09 -6.62 -8.48
N ILE A 59 -0.89 -7.67 -8.53
CA ILE A 59 -1.30 -8.42 -7.35
C ILE A 59 -1.19 -9.91 -7.62
N ASP A 60 -0.65 -10.64 -6.64
CA ASP A 60 -0.62 -12.10 -6.61
C ASP A 60 -1.04 -12.52 -5.21
N GLU A 61 -2.34 -12.73 -5.04
CA GLU A 61 -2.92 -13.05 -3.73
C GLU A 61 -2.38 -14.36 -3.16
N LYS A 62 -2.13 -15.35 -4.02
CA LYS A 62 -1.64 -16.66 -3.60
C LYS A 62 -0.28 -16.54 -2.91
N ASN A 63 0.62 -15.73 -3.46
CA ASN A 63 1.96 -15.53 -2.93
C ASN A 63 2.07 -14.33 -1.98
N GLY A 64 0.94 -13.64 -1.70
CA GLY A 64 0.92 -12.49 -0.82
C GLY A 64 1.70 -11.32 -1.35
N PHE A 65 1.61 -11.06 -2.65
CA PHE A 65 2.36 -9.96 -3.29
C PHE A 65 1.41 -8.92 -3.87
N LEU A 66 1.74 -7.65 -3.64
CA LEU A 66 1.02 -6.52 -4.21
C LEU A 66 2.02 -5.40 -4.45
N LYS A 67 1.97 -4.78 -5.62
CA LYS A 67 2.80 -3.61 -5.91
C LYS A 67 2.01 -2.57 -6.70
N LEU A 68 1.96 -1.36 -6.15
CA LEU A 68 1.46 -0.17 -6.81
C LEU A 68 2.63 0.77 -7.08
N GLU A 69 2.72 1.29 -8.29
CA GLU A 69 3.75 2.24 -8.66
C GLU A 69 3.14 3.41 -9.44
N ILE A 70 3.44 4.63 -9.03
CA ILE A 70 3.06 5.84 -9.78
C ILE A 70 4.10 6.03 -10.88
N ILE A 71 3.66 6.08 -12.13
CA ILE A 71 4.56 6.14 -13.28
C ILE A 71 4.82 7.57 -13.73
N ASP A 72 3.77 8.38 -13.78
CA ASP A 72 3.86 9.76 -14.27
C ASP A 72 3.89 10.71 -13.06
N ILE A 73 5.10 11.14 -12.71
CA ILE A 73 5.33 11.97 -11.52
C ILE A 73 5.39 13.43 -11.93
N ASP A 74 4.25 14.10 -11.87
CA ASP A 74 4.15 15.55 -12.02
C ASP A 74 3.73 16.13 -10.68
N GLU A 75 4.70 16.56 -9.88
CA GLU A 75 4.49 17.06 -8.52
C GLU A 75 3.59 18.30 -8.47
N ASN A 76 3.41 18.97 -9.59
CA ASN A 76 2.56 20.16 -9.67
C ASN A 76 1.12 19.86 -10.06
N SER A 77 0.83 18.65 -10.52
CA SER A 77 -0.54 18.31 -10.93
C SER A 77 -1.46 18.08 -9.75
N ALA A 78 -2.72 18.43 -9.91
CA ALA A 78 -3.75 18.16 -8.91
C ALA A 78 -3.94 16.65 -8.70
N ASP A 79 -3.85 15.87 -9.78
CA ASP A 79 -3.96 14.40 -9.71
C ASP A 79 -2.87 13.80 -8.84
N PHE A 80 -1.62 14.24 -9.01
CA PHE A 80 -0.52 13.74 -8.19
C PHE A 80 -0.71 14.12 -6.71
N LYS A 81 -1.13 15.35 -6.44
CA LYS A 81 -1.39 15.79 -5.06
C LYS A 81 -2.52 15.00 -4.42
N ASN A 82 -3.58 14.72 -5.16
CA ASN A 82 -4.69 13.89 -4.68
C ASN A 82 -4.23 12.45 -4.41
N ALA A 83 -3.40 11.90 -5.29
CA ALA A 83 -2.82 10.58 -5.09
C ALA A 83 -1.98 10.54 -3.80
N GLN A 84 -1.24 11.61 -3.48
CA GLN A 84 -0.46 11.68 -2.24
C GLN A 84 -1.35 11.66 -1.01
N VAL A 85 -2.49 12.34 -1.01
CA VAL A 85 -3.44 12.28 0.10
C VAL A 85 -3.94 10.85 0.29
N ILE A 86 -4.29 10.16 -0.78
CA ILE A 86 -4.76 8.77 -0.74
C ILE A 86 -3.66 7.86 -0.19
N LEU A 87 -2.43 7.97 -0.70
CA LEU A 87 -1.32 7.12 -0.28
C LEU A 87 -0.88 7.38 1.16
N ASN A 88 -0.88 8.65 1.59
CA ASN A 88 -0.56 8.98 2.97
C ASN A 88 -1.66 8.51 3.93
N THR A 89 -2.93 8.56 3.53
CA THR A 89 -4.04 7.99 4.31
C THR A 89 -3.85 6.48 4.47
N MET A 90 -3.52 5.80 3.38
CA MET A 90 -3.18 4.37 3.41
C MET A 90 -2.05 4.09 4.41
N LEU A 91 -0.98 4.88 4.36
CA LEU A 91 0.18 4.70 5.26
C LEU A 91 -0.21 4.86 6.72
N LEU A 92 -1.06 5.83 7.04
CA LEU A 92 -1.59 5.98 8.40
C LEU A 92 -2.34 4.74 8.85
N GLY A 93 -3.16 4.16 7.98
CA GLY A 93 -3.88 2.92 8.27
C GLY A 93 -2.95 1.73 8.49
N ILE A 94 -1.89 1.62 7.68
CA ILE A 94 -0.88 0.58 7.82
C ILE A 94 -0.15 0.72 9.15
N LYS A 95 0.25 1.94 9.53
CA LYS A 95 0.92 2.20 10.80
C LYS A 95 0.03 1.85 11.99
N ASN A 96 -1.25 2.19 11.90
CA ASN A 96 -2.21 1.84 12.94
C ASN A 96 -2.36 0.33 13.10
N LEU A 97 -2.43 -0.39 11.99
CA LEU A 97 -2.52 -1.85 12.00
C LEU A 97 -1.23 -2.48 12.54
N GLN A 98 -0.07 -1.93 12.18
CA GLN A 98 1.23 -2.41 12.69
C GLN A 98 1.33 -2.26 14.21
N GLU A 99 0.82 -1.18 14.77
CA GLU A 99 0.81 -0.98 16.22
C GLU A 99 -0.01 -2.06 16.94
N GLN A 100 -1.09 -2.52 16.32
CA GLN A 100 -1.93 -3.58 16.87
C GLN A 100 -1.31 -4.97 16.70
N TYR A 101 -0.57 -5.19 15.60
CA TYR A 101 -0.01 -6.50 15.23
C TYR A 101 1.47 -6.41 14.87
N PRO A 102 2.34 -5.93 15.80
CA PRO A 102 3.74 -5.63 15.46
C PRO A 102 4.57 -6.85 15.06
N LYS A 103 4.14 -8.06 15.44
CA LYS A 103 4.84 -9.29 15.10
C LYS A 103 4.55 -9.78 13.68
N TYR A 104 3.56 -9.21 13.01
CA TYR A 104 3.07 -9.71 11.72
C TYR A 104 3.28 -8.74 10.57
N ILE A 105 3.62 -7.49 10.85
CA ILE A 105 3.80 -6.44 9.85
C ILE A 105 5.13 -5.73 10.07
N LYS A 106 5.96 -5.71 9.02
CA LYS A 106 7.19 -4.92 8.99
C LYS A 106 7.00 -3.80 7.97
N LEU A 107 7.21 -2.57 8.40
CA LEU A 107 7.11 -1.40 7.53
C LEU A 107 8.49 -0.83 7.26
N GLU A 108 8.82 -0.67 5.97
CA GLU A 108 10.03 -0.01 5.51
C GLU A 108 9.61 1.23 4.71
N ASP A 109 9.88 2.42 5.25
CA ASP A 109 9.56 3.70 4.62
C ASP A 109 10.86 4.41 4.26
N LYS A 110 11.15 4.48 2.97
CA LYS A 110 12.41 5.09 2.47
C LYS A 110 12.16 6.18 1.45
#